data_ab0e19a4109ff255733f2b0fa4b25fb1
#
_entry.id   ab0e19a4109ff255733f2b0fa4b25fb1
#
_cell.length_a   1.000
_cell.length_b   1.000
_cell.length_c   1.000
_cell.angle_alpha   90.00
_cell.angle_beta   90.00
_cell.angle_gamma   90.00
#
_symmetry.space_group_name_H-M   'P 1'
#
loop_
_entity.id
_entity.type
_entity.pdbx_description
1 polymer ?
#
loop_
_entity_poly.entity_id
_entity_poly.type
_entity_poly.pdbx_seq_one_letter_code
_entity_poly.pdbx_strand_id
1 'polypeptide(L)'
;ERDLAYYAIPHGAYKHEKLIYGVYFGAFDAAAAPVLDLEVMVREGKISADDFRVLAQSDTIPYCTFGAAKDVDSALVEKFRKALLALTPETTVTIDGQTLKVLDAAWVDGFETLRDQDYDPIRDMARRVNMPPYQEF
;
A
#
# COMPACT_ATOMS: atom_id res chain seq x y z
N GLU A 1 -12.88 11.05 -18.85
CA GLU A 1 -11.90 11.99 -18.23
C GLU A 1 -12.56 13.19 -17.53
N ARG A 2 -13.79 13.62 -17.93
CA ARG A 2 -14.46 14.78 -17.33
C ARG A 2 -14.92 14.56 -15.89
N ASP A 3 -15.11 13.31 -15.50
CA ASP A 3 -15.70 12.92 -14.22
C ASP A 3 -14.64 12.36 -13.22
N LEU A 4 -13.35 12.47 -13.58
CA LEU A 4 -12.22 12.05 -12.73
C LEU A 4 -11.46 13.27 -12.23
N ALA A 5 -11.41 13.42 -10.91
CA ALA A 5 -10.55 14.40 -10.26
C ALA A 5 -9.26 13.74 -9.76
N TYR A 6 -8.12 14.29 -10.19
CA TYR A 6 -6.81 13.88 -9.69
C TYR A 6 -6.36 14.85 -8.59
N TYR A 7 -6.21 14.36 -7.39
CA TYR A 7 -5.70 15.15 -6.29
C TYR A 7 -4.18 15.05 -6.20
N ALA A 8 -3.49 16.13 -6.54
CA ALA A 8 -2.09 16.32 -6.18
C ALA A 8 -2.02 16.72 -4.70
N ILE A 9 -1.59 15.78 -3.85
CA ILE A 9 -1.51 16.02 -2.42
C ILE A 9 -0.08 16.43 -2.05
N PRO A 10 0.13 17.49 -1.26
CA PRO A 10 1.44 17.90 -0.80
C PRO A 10 2.20 16.78 -0.11
N HIS A 11 3.52 16.77 -0.26
CA HIS A 11 4.40 15.80 0.38
C HIS A 11 4.16 15.77 1.91
N GLY A 12 4.02 14.57 2.48
CA GLY A 12 3.78 14.37 3.91
C GLY A 12 2.31 14.35 4.35
N ALA A 13 1.35 14.54 3.44
CA ALA A 13 -0.06 14.36 3.79
C ALA A 13 -0.49 12.89 3.59
N TYR A 14 -1.31 12.36 4.49
CA TYR A 14 -1.97 11.05 4.35
C TYR A 14 -2.95 11.10 3.17
N LYS A 15 -2.51 10.56 2.04
CA LYS A 15 -3.16 10.80 0.73
C LYS A 15 -4.52 10.13 0.65
N HIS A 16 -4.59 8.86 1.05
CA HIS A 16 -5.78 8.04 0.90
C HIS A 16 -6.87 8.41 1.92
N GLU A 17 -6.51 8.69 3.16
CA GLU A 17 -7.47 9.18 4.17
C GLU A 17 -8.26 10.41 3.68
N LYS A 18 -7.59 11.35 2.98
CA LYS A 18 -8.29 12.53 2.43
C LYS A 18 -9.30 12.18 1.35
N LEU A 19 -9.03 11.16 0.54
CA LEU A 19 -10.00 10.68 -0.46
C LEU A 19 -11.20 10.05 0.22
N ILE A 20 -10.97 9.23 1.25
CA ILE A 20 -12.02 8.61 2.05
C ILE A 20 -12.86 9.67 2.76
N TYR A 21 -12.24 10.66 3.41
CA TYR A 21 -12.95 11.79 3.98
C TYR A 21 -13.70 12.64 2.94
N GLY A 22 -13.17 12.76 1.71
CA GLY A 22 -13.85 13.45 0.63
C GLY A 22 -15.21 12.79 0.29
N VAL A 23 -15.28 11.46 0.31
CA VAL A 23 -16.54 10.72 0.17
C VAL A 23 -17.41 10.88 1.41
N TYR A 24 -16.82 10.72 2.60
CA TYR A 24 -17.53 10.83 3.88
C TYR A 24 -18.24 12.19 4.05
N PHE A 25 -17.59 13.27 3.67
CA PHE A 25 -18.16 14.62 3.74
C PHE A 25 -18.93 15.05 2.48
N GLY A 26 -19.12 14.16 1.51
CA GLY A 26 -19.90 14.43 0.31
C GLY A 26 -19.23 15.37 -0.70
N ALA A 27 -17.90 15.54 -0.62
CA ALA A 27 -17.12 16.26 -1.62
C ALA A 27 -16.94 15.44 -2.91
N PHE A 28 -17.00 14.11 -2.80
CA PHE A 28 -16.96 13.15 -3.91
C PHE A 28 -18.08 12.14 -3.77
N ASP A 29 -18.61 11.70 -4.91
CA ASP A 29 -19.59 10.61 -4.94
C ASP A 29 -18.96 9.24 -4.71
N ALA A 30 -17.70 9.05 -5.13
CA ALA A 30 -16.92 7.84 -4.94
C ALA A 30 -15.41 8.13 -4.96
N ALA A 31 -14.62 7.24 -4.41
CA ALA A 31 -13.16 7.28 -4.48
C ALA A 31 -12.56 5.88 -4.65
N ALA A 32 -11.36 5.82 -5.22
CA ALA A 32 -10.53 4.63 -5.22
C ALA A 32 -9.41 4.80 -4.18
N ALA A 33 -9.34 3.89 -3.22
CA ALA A 33 -8.35 3.89 -2.15
C ALA A 33 -7.99 2.45 -1.78
N PRO A 34 -6.81 2.20 -1.16
CA PRO A 34 -6.51 0.90 -0.59
C PRO A 34 -7.54 0.53 0.49
N VAL A 35 -7.99 -0.72 0.49
CA VAL A 35 -8.92 -1.21 1.51
C VAL A 35 -8.33 -1.11 2.92
N LEU A 36 -7.03 -1.29 3.05
CA LEU A 36 -6.30 -1.17 4.31
C LEU A 36 -6.49 0.21 4.96
N ASP A 37 -6.45 1.30 4.18
CA ASP A 37 -6.65 2.65 4.73
C ASP A 37 -8.06 2.82 5.31
N LEU A 38 -9.09 2.28 4.63
CA LEU A 38 -10.46 2.29 5.13
C LEU A 38 -10.58 1.50 6.45
N GLU A 39 -10.00 0.30 6.49
CA GLU A 39 -10.00 -0.56 7.68
C GLU A 39 -9.29 0.09 8.87
N VAL A 40 -8.15 0.74 8.63
CA VAL A 40 -7.40 1.46 9.67
C VAL A 40 -8.24 2.63 10.21
N MET A 41 -8.85 3.43 9.34
CA MET A 41 -9.69 4.55 9.76
C MET A 41 -10.91 4.11 10.58
N VAL A 42 -11.53 2.98 10.23
CA VAL A 42 -12.61 2.37 11.01
C VAL A 42 -12.09 1.88 12.37
N ARG A 43 -10.98 1.16 12.39
CA ARG A 43 -10.37 0.65 13.63
C ARG A 43 -9.95 1.76 14.59
N GLU A 44 -9.50 2.88 14.06
CA GLU A 44 -9.15 4.07 14.84
C GLU A 44 -10.37 4.93 15.24
N GLY A 45 -11.57 4.53 14.86
CA GLY A 45 -12.80 5.25 15.18
C GLY A 45 -12.96 6.60 14.47
N LYS A 46 -12.22 6.81 13.37
CA LYS A 46 -12.29 8.04 12.57
C LYS A 46 -13.56 8.12 11.73
N ILE A 47 -14.08 6.96 11.30
CA ILE A 47 -15.28 6.77 10.49
C ILE A 47 -15.98 5.48 10.90
N SER A 48 -17.25 5.28 10.53
CA SER A 48 -17.93 4.00 10.63
C SER A 48 -17.89 3.23 9.31
N ALA A 49 -17.74 1.91 9.36
CA ALA A 49 -17.85 1.07 8.18
C ALA A 49 -19.23 1.19 7.51
N ASP A 50 -20.28 1.44 8.29
CA ASP A 50 -21.66 1.58 7.80
C ASP A 50 -21.88 2.85 6.96
N ASP A 51 -20.95 3.84 7.05
CA ASP A 51 -21.02 5.07 6.27
C ASP A 51 -20.56 4.87 4.81
N PHE A 52 -20.02 3.68 4.50
CA PHE A 52 -19.42 3.40 3.19
C PHE A 52 -20.03 2.17 2.52
N ARG A 53 -20.10 2.24 1.20
CA ARG A 53 -20.42 1.09 0.36
C ARG A 53 -19.25 0.80 -0.58
N VAL A 54 -18.62 -0.35 -0.43
CA VAL A 54 -17.62 -0.83 -1.40
C VAL A 54 -18.35 -1.23 -2.68
N LEU A 55 -18.05 -0.54 -3.77
CA LEU A 55 -18.69 -0.76 -5.07
C LEU A 55 -17.98 -1.87 -5.86
N ALA A 56 -16.64 -1.92 -5.77
CA ALA A 56 -15.81 -2.91 -6.40
C ALA A 56 -14.48 -3.04 -5.66
N GLN A 57 -13.87 -4.20 -5.76
CA GLN A 57 -12.52 -4.46 -5.25
C GLN A 57 -11.68 -5.03 -6.39
N SER A 58 -10.45 -4.54 -6.55
CA SER A 58 -9.50 -5.06 -7.52
C SER A 58 -8.92 -6.40 -7.07
N ASP A 59 -8.25 -7.10 -7.99
CA ASP A 59 -7.33 -8.15 -7.61
C ASP A 59 -6.26 -7.61 -6.66
N THR A 60 -5.73 -8.48 -5.80
CA THR A 60 -4.62 -8.12 -4.93
C THR A 60 -3.36 -7.86 -5.74
N ILE A 61 -2.62 -6.84 -5.34
CA ILE A 61 -1.33 -6.48 -5.93
C ILE A 61 -0.25 -6.57 -4.85
N PRO A 62 1.02 -6.85 -5.22
CA PRO A 62 2.10 -6.79 -4.25
C PRO A 62 2.14 -5.41 -3.59
N TYR A 63 2.13 -5.38 -2.26
CA TYR A 63 2.28 -4.15 -1.49
C TYR A 63 3.75 -3.71 -1.52
N CYS A 64 4.12 -2.66 -0.81
CA CYS A 64 5.46 -2.07 -0.83
C CYS A 64 6.60 -3.09 -0.95
N THR A 65 7.38 -3.01 -2.02
CA THR A 65 8.44 -3.95 -2.33
C THR A 65 9.81 -3.34 -2.03
N PHE A 66 10.67 -4.10 -1.37
CA PHE A 66 12.09 -3.78 -1.24
C PHE A 66 12.87 -4.38 -2.40
N GLY A 67 13.59 -3.55 -3.13
CA GLY A 67 14.51 -3.95 -4.17
C GLY A 67 15.93 -3.50 -3.86
N ALA A 68 16.93 -4.30 -4.21
CA ALA A 68 18.32 -3.92 -4.14
C ALA A 68 18.80 -3.40 -5.50
N ALA A 69 19.65 -2.37 -5.50
CA ALA A 69 20.31 -1.91 -6.70
C ALA A 69 21.30 -2.98 -7.22
N LYS A 70 21.58 -2.94 -8.52
CA LYS A 70 22.30 -4.00 -9.23
C LYS A 70 23.76 -4.17 -8.77
N ASP A 71 24.34 -3.12 -8.21
CA ASP A 71 25.73 -3.01 -7.75
C ASP A 71 25.90 -3.23 -6.24
N VAL A 72 24.81 -3.53 -5.52
CA VAL A 72 24.89 -3.85 -4.09
C VAL A 72 25.46 -5.25 -3.89
N ASP A 73 26.35 -5.39 -2.92
CA ASP A 73 26.94 -6.69 -2.56
C ASP A 73 25.88 -7.74 -2.26
N SER A 74 25.96 -8.87 -2.94
CA SER A 74 24.94 -9.93 -2.86
C SER A 74 24.83 -10.57 -1.46
N ALA A 75 25.93 -10.64 -0.71
CA ALA A 75 25.91 -11.18 0.64
C ALA A 75 25.20 -10.21 1.60
N LEU A 76 25.35 -8.91 1.39
CA LEU A 76 24.61 -7.90 2.13
C LEU A 76 23.11 -7.95 1.82
N VAL A 77 22.74 -8.08 0.53
CA VAL A 77 21.34 -8.21 0.09
C VAL A 77 20.70 -9.44 0.76
N GLU A 78 21.38 -10.58 0.72
CA GLU A 78 20.87 -11.82 1.31
C GLU A 78 20.74 -11.73 2.84
N LYS A 79 21.67 -11.07 3.52
CA LYS A 79 21.60 -10.81 4.95
C LYS A 79 20.40 -9.92 5.30
N PHE A 80 20.17 -8.88 4.53
CA PHE A 80 19.04 -7.97 4.71
C PHE A 80 17.70 -8.68 4.46
N ARG A 81 17.62 -9.44 3.35
CA ARG A 81 16.45 -10.26 3.03
C ARG A 81 16.08 -11.22 4.16
N LYS A 82 17.04 -11.96 4.70
CA LYS A 82 16.82 -12.86 5.82
C LYS A 82 16.33 -12.11 7.08
N ALA A 83 16.89 -10.95 7.34
CA ALA A 83 16.48 -10.13 8.48
C ALA A 83 15.03 -9.66 8.35
N LEU A 84 14.60 -9.21 7.16
CA LEU A 84 13.21 -8.81 6.91
C LEU A 84 12.25 -9.99 7.04
N LEU A 85 12.59 -11.15 6.44
CA LEU A 85 11.75 -12.35 6.49
C LEU A 85 11.63 -12.96 7.90
N ALA A 86 12.52 -12.61 8.81
CA ALA A 86 12.48 -13.05 10.21
C ALA A 86 11.61 -12.16 11.11
N LEU A 87 11.15 -11.00 10.62
CA LEU A 87 10.28 -10.12 11.40
C LEU A 87 8.90 -10.71 11.55
N THR A 88 8.36 -10.60 12.75
CA THR A 88 7.00 -11.03 13.11
C THR A 88 6.29 -9.89 13.83
N PRO A 89 4.95 -9.93 13.98
CA PRO A 89 4.18 -8.92 14.73
C PRO A 89 4.67 -8.72 16.18
N GLU A 90 5.37 -9.74 16.75
CA GLU A 90 5.92 -9.69 18.12
C GLU A 90 7.33 -9.13 18.17
N THR A 91 7.97 -8.90 17.02
CA THR A 91 9.33 -8.35 16.97
C THR A 91 9.33 -6.92 17.49
N THR A 92 10.17 -6.69 18.52
CA THR A 92 10.32 -5.38 19.16
C THR A 92 11.73 -4.85 19.03
N VAL A 93 11.86 -3.54 19.11
CA VAL A 93 13.13 -2.81 19.20
C VAL A 93 13.03 -1.76 20.31
N THR A 94 14.12 -1.53 21.00
CA THR A 94 14.20 -0.45 21.99
C THR A 94 15.00 0.73 21.41
N ILE A 95 14.35 1.87 21.28
CA ILE A 95 14.95 3.11 20.79
C ILE A 95 14.68 4.19 21.86
N ASP A 96 15.72 4.87 22.32
CA ASP A 96 15.63 5.92 23.35
C ASP A 96 14.86 5.50 24.61
N GLY A 97 15.02 4.22 25.01
CA GLY A 97 14.36 3.67 26.20
C GLY A 97 12.90 3.28 25.99
N GLN A 98 12.35 3.45 24.79
CA GLN A 98 10.99 3.01 24.43
C GLN A 98 11.04 1.71 23.63
N THR A 99 10.24 0.73 24.05
CA THR A 99 10.09 -0.53 23.33
C THR A 99 8.93 -0.38 22.33
N LEU A 100 9.25 -0.56 21.04
CA LEU A 100 8.32 -0.42 19.93
C LEU A 100 8.22 -1.75 19.18
N LYS A 101 7.03 -2.08 18.70
CA LYS A 101 6.82 -3.16 17.73
C LYS A 101 7.27 -2.69 16.35
N VAL A 102 8.15 -3.45 15.70
CA VAL A 102 8.81 -3.01 14.45
C VAL A 102 7.82 -2.85 13.31
N LEU A 103 6.82 -3.73 13.22
CA LEU A 103 5.89 -3.77 12.09
C LEU A 103 4.66 -2.87 12.24
N ASP A 104 4.35 -2.41 13.46
CA ASP A 104 3.16 -1.58 13.71
C ASP A 104 3.17 -0.27 12.88
N ALA A 105 4.33 0.37 12.76
CA ALA A 105 4.48 1.61 12.01
C ALA A 105 4.31 1.43 10.48
N ALA A 106 4.50 0.21 9.99
CA ALA A 106 4.38 -0.13 8.57
C ALA A 106 3.01 -0.72 8.22
N TRP A 107 2.17 -1.01 9.24
CA TRP A 107 0.86 -1.65 9.10
C TRP A 107 0.91 -2.97 8.31
N VAL A 108 1.92 -3.76 8.60
CA VAL A 108 2.13 -5.08 7.97
C VAL A 108 2.37 -6.13 9.04
N ASP A 109 2.05 -7.38 8.74
CA ASP A 109 2.23 -8.50 9.65
C ASP A 109 3.54 -9.26 9.42
N GLY A 110 4.28 -8.92 8.36
CA GLY A 110 5.54 -9.53 7.99
C GLY A 110 5.95 -9.24 6.56
N PHE A 111 6.96 -9.96 6.11
CA PHE A 111 7.48 -9.90 4.75
C PHE A 111 7.52 -11.28 4.13
N GLU A 112 7.34 -11.35 2.83
CA GLU A 112 7.47 -12.56 2.04
C GLU A 112 8.36 -12.36 0.82
N THR A 113 8.83 -13.45 0.24
CA THR A 113 9.61 -13.39 -1.01
C THR A 113 8.70 -13.17 -2.19
N LEU A 114 8.96 -12.10 -2.94
CA LEU A 114 8.24 -11.74 -4.14
C LEU A 114 8.95 -12.29 -5.38
N ARG A 115 8.19 -12.76 -6.35
CA ARG A 115 8.65 -13.24 -7.66
C ARG A 115 8.11 -12.33 -8.75
N ASP A 116 8.78 -12.29 -9.90
CA ASP A 116 8.36 -11.49 -11.03
C ASP A 116 6.91 -11.75 -11.48
N GLN A 117 6.50 -13.03 -11.46
CA GLN A 117 5.14 -13.45 -11.81
C GLN A 117 4.04 -12.91 -10.88
N ASP A 118 4.39 -12.52 -9.66
CA ASP A 118 3.42 -11.96 -8.70
C ASP A 118 2.94 -10.56 -9.14
N TYR A 119 3.63 -9.96 -10.14
CA TYR A 119 3.22 -8.72 -10.82
C TYR A 119 2.37 -8.94 -12.08
N ASP A 120 2.08 -10.18 -12.49
CA ASP A 120 1.30 -10.43 -13.70
C ASP A 120 -0.10 -9.83 -13.68
N PRO A 121 -0.84 -9.80 -12.56
CA PRO A 121 -2.13 -9.10 -12.51
C PRO A 121 -2.00 -7.60 -12.85
N ILE A 122 -0.91 -6.94 -12.41
CA ILE A 122 -0.67 -5.52 -12.70
C ILE A 122 -0.33 -5.34 -14.18
N ARG A 123 0.49 -6.23 -14.75
CA ARG A 123 0.84 -6.21 -16.17
C ARG A 123 -0.39 -6.38 -17.06
N ASP A 124 -1.26 -7.31 -16.69
CA ASP A 124 -2.51 -7.54 -17.43
C ASP A 124 -3.47 -6.35 -17.31
N MET A 125 -3.55 -5.75 -16.16
CA MET A 125 -4.33 -4.53 -15.95
C MET A 125 -3.80 -3.39 -16.83
N ALA A 126 -2.47 -3.19 -16.85
CA ALA A 126 -1.82 -2.16 -17.67
C ALA A 126 -2.06 -2.39 -19.18
N ARG A 127 -2.02 -3.64 -19.65
CA ARG A 127 -2.35 -4.00 -21.03
C ARG A 127 -3.82 -3.69 -21.37
N ARG A 128 -4.75 -4.08 -20.51
CA ARG A 128 -6.20 -3.83 -20.72
C ARG A 128 -6.54 -2.35 -20.86
N VAL A 129 -5.82 -1.47 -20.15
CA VAL A 129 -6.03 -0.02 -20.21
C VAL A 129 -5.06 0.68 -21.17
N ASN A 130 -4.32 -0.09 -21.97
CA ASN A 130 -3.32 0.40 -22.94
C ASN A 130 -2.29 1.38 -22.32
N MET A 131 -1.77 1.04 -21.16
CA MET A 131 -0.84 1.87 -20.38
C MET A 131 0.62 1.58 -20.76
N PRO A 132 1.51 2.58 -20.86
CA PRO A 132 2.94 2.32 -21.06
C PRO A 132 3.51 1.39 -19.98
N PRO A 133 4.49 0.52 -20.31
CA PRO A 133 5.13 0.29 -21.62
C PRO A 133 4.35 -0.70 -22.52
N TYR A 134 3.14 -1.07 -22.17
CA TYR A 134 2.31 -2.07 -22.85
C TYR A 134 1.35 -1.46 -23.88
N GLN A 135 1.61 -0.22 -24.32
CA GLN A 135 0.81 0.43 -25.33
C GLN A 135 0.97 -0.24 -26.70
N GLU A 136 -0.17 -0.57 -27.34
CA GLU A 136 -0.27 -0.94 -28.73
C GLU A 136 -0.82 0.26 -29.51
N PHE A 137 -0.15 0.64 -30.62
CA PHE A 137 -0.52 1.76 -31.49
C PHE A 137 -1.07 1.26 -32.81
#